data_5a1c056da33b43271d1dc5663f48ff61
#
_entry.id   5a1c056da33b43271d1dc5663f48ff61
#
_cell.length_a   1.000
_cell.length_b   1.000
_cell.length_c   1.000
_cell.angle_alpha   90.00
_cell.angle_beta   90.00
_cell.angle_gamma   90.00
#
_symmetry.space_group_name_H-M   'P 1'
#
loop_
_entity.id
_entity.type
_entity.pdbx_description
1 polymer ?
#
loop_
_entity_poly.entity_id
_entity_poly.type
_entity_poly.pdbx_seq_one_letter_code
_entity_poly.pdbx_strand_id
1 'polypeptide(L)'
;MFKKIMPLNAIISLRMFGLFIVLPVLSVYALNMPNSNHTMVGIIIGGYAITQMLFQVPFGKASDKIGRKKTIIIGLIIFALGSFIAGMATDIYMLLIGRLLQGAGAIGSVITATISDVVKEEERSKAMAIMGGSIGMAFALSMVAGPVIASYFGVNSLFYFVSFLALFSIFILIKFVPNPPKIKHTYTQTDRLNAFKDRNLIRMNITNVLVKGLMTFAFMIIPIILTKTYGWSMNELYKIYLPSMVVGILSMAPAAMIAEKKGKYKAVLLAGIAVLGIAYLIIGMSSTYMMFSIGVVVFFVGFNLQEPILQSLVTKYAKVHQRGEVLGIFNSFGYFGTFIGGFVGGMMLDIASLATISYAIIAICIVWAMLVITLENPAKTKIAYIHLDDTDHSKHNELHSVTGCKEWYVNDTEHLLIVKYDTEVTDEESITKVVTK
;
A
#
# COMPACT_ATOMS: atom_id res chain seq x y z
N MET A 1 -21.17 -11.49 -0.07
CA MET A 1 -19.84 -10.89 -0.01
C MET A 1 -19.59 -10.09 1.29
N PHE A 2 -20.24 -8.95 1.51
CA PHE A 2 -19.89 -7.97 2.56
C PHE A 2 -19.74 -8.58 3.97
N LYS A 3 -20.73 -9.35 4.46
CA LYS A 3 -20.66 -10.00 5.78
C LYS A 3 -19.44 -10.93 5.97
N LYS A 4 -18.96 -11.57 4.88
CA LYS A 4 -17.82 -12.51 4.95
C LYS A 4 -16.48 -11.81 5.05
N ILE A 5 -16.31 -10.65 4.38
CA ILE A 5 -15.04 -9.94 4.32
C ILE A 5 -14.88 -8.89 5.44
N MET A 6 -15.98 -8.42 6.04
CA MET A 6 -15.93 -7.34 7.03
C MET A 6 -15.02 -7.62 8.25
N PRO A 7 -15.04 -8.82 8.86
CA PRO A 7 -14.12 -9.12 9.96
C PRO A 7 -12.66 -9.11 9.53
N LEU A 8 -12.34 -9.61 8.32
CA LEU A 8 -10.99 -9.60 7.76
C LEU A 8 -10.51 -8.18 7.46
N ASN A 9 -11.41 -7.34 6.91
CA ASN A 9 -11.12 -5.92 6.68
C ASN A 9 -10.91 -5.18 8.01
N ALA A 10 -11.67 -5.47 9.05
CA ALA A 10 -11.46 -4.90 10.37
C ALA A 10 -10.07 -5.25 10.92
N ILE A 11 -9.66 -6.52 10.82
CA ILE A 11 -8.34 -6.98 11.30
C ILE A 11 -7.21 -6.26 10.57
N ILE A 12 -7.25 -6.19 9.23
CA ILE A 12 -6.19 -5.50 8.48
C ILE A 12 -6.19 -4.00 8.75
N SER A 13 -7.36 -3.39 8.88
CA SER A 13 -7.49 -1.95 9.18
C SER A 13 -6.97 -1.61 10.57
N LEU A 14 -7.28 -2.40 11.60
CA LEU A 14 -6.76 -2.20 12.95
C LEU A 14 -5.24 -2.35 13.00
N ARG A 15 -4.70 -3.34 12.28
CA ARG A 15 -3.25 -3.52 12.17
C ARG A 15 -2.58 -2.35 11.45
N MET A 16 -3.13 -1.89 10.33
CA MET A 16 -2.59 -0.75 9.59
C MET A 16 -2.73 0.56 10.36
N PHE A 17 -3.86 0.76 11.04
CA PHE A 17 -4.03 1.86 11.98
C PHE A 17 -2.92 1.87 13.03
N GLY A 18 -2.62 0.69 13.63
CA GLY A 18 -1.54 0.55 14.60
C GLY A 18 -0.15 0.86 14.04
N LEU A 19 0.13 0.53 12.78
CA LEU A 19 1.40 0.92 12.14
C LEU A 19 1.50 2.42 11.88
N PHE A 20 0.38 3.04 11.52
CA PHE A 20 0.36 4.43 11.08
C PHE A 20 0.20 5.43 12.24
N ILE A 21 -0.45 5.04 13.35
CA ILE A 21 -0.77 5.97 14.45
C ILE A 21 0.46 6.59 15.10
N VAL A 22 1.58 5.90 15.07
CA VAL A 22 2.85 6.39 15.63
C VAL A 22 3.61 7.30 14.67
N LEU A 23 3.37 7.23 13.35
CA LEU A 23 4.17 7.94 12.35
C LEU A 23 4.22 9.46 12.57
N PRO A 24 3.13 10.16 12.90
CA PRO A 24 3.17 11.62 13.05
C PRO A 24 4.04 12.13 14.20
N VAL A 25 4.36 11.28 15.17
CA VAL A 25 5.08 11.66 16.39
C VAL A 25 6.39 10.89 16.58
N LEU A 26 6.57 9.80 15.84
CA LEU A 26 7.66 8.84 16.05
C LEU A 26 9.04 9.45 15.83
N SER A 27 9.19 10.32 14.83
CA SER A 27 10.49 10.93 14.51
C SER A 27 10.99 11.81 15.64
N VAL A 28 10.14 12.65 16.23
CA VAL A 28 10.51 13.51 17.36
C VAL A 28 10.75 12.67 18.61
N TYR A 29 9.91 11.68 18.87
CA TYR A 29 10.08 10.78 20.00
C TYR A 29 11.41 10.03 19.92
N ALA A 30 11.73 9.41 18.78
CA ALA A 30 12.95 8.67 18.57
C ALA A 30 14.19 9.57 18.62
N LEU A 31 14.12 10.79 18.08
CA LEU A 31 15.24 11.74 18.08
C LEU A 31 15.63 12.20 19.49
N ASN A 32 14.71 12.18 20.44
CA ASN A 32 14.96 12.55 21.83
C ASN A 32 15.47 11.37 22.70
N MET A 33 15.60 10.17 22.14
CA MET A 33 16.13 9.00 22.86
C MET A 33 17.67 9.02 22.94
N PRO A 34 18.25 8.35 23.96
CA PRO A 34 19.69 8.15 24.04
C PRO A 34 20.25 7.47 22.78
N ASN A 35 21.45 7.88 22.36
CA ASN A 35 22.17 7.36 21.19
C ASN A 35 21.44 7.55 19.84
N SER A 36 20.53 8.51 19.75
CA SER A 36 19.79 8.81 18.53
C SER A 36 20.52 9.80 17.63
N ASN A 37 20.35 9.62 16.32
CA ASN A 37 20.65 10.57 15.26
C ASN A 37 19.58 10.46 14.17
N HIS A 38 19.60 11.33 13.16
CA HIS A 38 18.60 11.30 12.11
C HIS A 38 18.60 9.99 11.31
N THR A 39 19.78 9.40 11.08
CA THR A 39 19.91 8.09 10.43
C THR A 39 19.17 6.97 11.20
N MET A 40 19.38 6.90 12.53
CA MET A 40 18.68 5.93 13.38
C MET A 40 17.18 6.17 13.41
N VAL A 41 16.74 7.43 13.47
CA VAL A 41 15.32 7.79 13.38
C VAL A 41 14.72 7.28 12.06
N GLY A 42 15.41 7.50 10.94
CA GLY A 42 14.99 7.01 9.64
C GLY A 42 14.87 5.49 9.57
N ILE A 43 15.84 4.76 10.15
CA ILE A 43 15.81 3.30 10.26
C ILE A 43 14.61 2.84 11.11
N ILE A 44 14.28 3.53 12.19
CA ILE A 44 13.13 3.17 13.04
C ILE A 44 11.80 3.40 12.33
N ILE A 45 11.66 4.51 11.61
CA ILE A 45 10.44 4.80 10.87
C ILE A 45 10.23 3.78 9.75
N GLY A 46 11.30 3.44 9.01
CA GLY A 46 11.25 2.50 7.89
C GLY A 46 11.46 1.03 8.26
N GLY A 47 12.03 0.74 9.45
CA GLY A 47 12.52 -0.60 9.81
C GLY A 47 11.47 -1.69 9.81
N TYR A 48 10.23 -1.38 10.22
CA TYR A 48 9.14 -2.35 10.14
C TYR A 48 8.88 -2.81 8.69
N ALA A 49 9.12 -1.96 7.71
CA ALA A 49 8.82 -2.25 6.32
C ALA A 49 9.80 -3.27 5.73
N ILE A 50 11.09 -3.22 6.09
CA ILE A 50 12.07 -4.20 5.61
C ILE A 50 11.75 -5.60 6.11
N THR A 51 11.39 -5.75 7.38
CA THR A 51 10.99 -7.06 7.92
C THR A 51 9.65 -7.51 7.35
N GLN A 52 8.71 -6.60 7.13
CA GLN A 52 7.45 -6.92 6.47
C GLN A 52 7.67 -7.42 5.03
N MET A 53 8.56 -6.78 4.27
CA MET A 53 8.94 -7.24 2.94
C MET A 53 9.51 -8.66 2.98
N LEU A 54 10.47 -8.92 3.88
CA LEU A 54 11.13 -10.22 4.00
C LEU A 54 10.18 -11.34 4.42
N PHE A 55 9.28 -11.07 5.35
CA PHE A 55 8.38 -12.08 5.91
C PHE A 55 7.06 -12.24 5.14
N GLN A 56 6.72 -11.35 4.22
CA GLN A 56 5.44 -11.42 3.48
C GLN A 56 5.27 -12.71 2.69
N VAL A 57 6.30 -13.13 1.94
CA VAL A 57 6.29 -14.39 1.19
C VAL A 57 6.33 -15.62 2.09
N PRO A 58 7.21 -15.71 3.09
CA PRO A 58 7.19 -16.80 4.07
C PRO A 58 5.82 -16.98 4.76
N PHE A 59 5.19 -15.90 5.20
CA PHE A 59 3.85 -15.97 5.81
C PHE A 59 2.78 -16.45 4.83
N GLY A 60 2.83 -16.00 3.57
CA GLY A 60 1.95 -16.49 2.51
C GLY A 60 2.07 -18.01 2.37
N LYS A 61 3.30 -18.52 2.17
CA LYS A 61 3.58 -19.97 2.05
C LYS A 61 3.21 -20.75 3.30
N ALA A 62 3.48 -20.22 4.48
CA ALA A 62 3.11 -20.84 5.75
C ALA A 62 1.58 -20.99 5.85
N SER A 63 0.83 -19.97 5.42
CA SER A 63 -0.63 -19.98 5.48
C SER A 63 -1.27 -21.06 4.59
N ASP A 64 -0.61 -21.42 3.49
CA ASP A 64 -1.06 -22.52 2.63
C ASP A 64 -0.85 -23.90 3.30
N LYS A 65 0.19 -24.02 4.14
CA LYS A 65 0.54 -25.29 4.82
C LYS A 65 -0.21 -25.47 6.13
N ILE A 66 -0.09 -24.52 7.05
CA ILE A 66 -0.64 -24.62 8.43
C ILE A 66 -2.03 -24.03 8.58
N GLY A 67 -2.51 -23.35 7.54
CA GLY A 67 -3.85 -22.74 7.44
C GLY A 67 -3.87 -21.25 7.71
N ARG A 68 -4.81 -20.55 7.06
CA ARG A 68 -4.95 -19.08 7.08
C ARG A 68 -5.05 -18.51 8.50
N LYS A 69 -6.01 -19.01 9.29
CA LYS A 69 -6.26 -18.50 10.65
C LYS A 69 -5.06 -18.63 11.56
N LYS A 70 -4.41 -19.80 11.59
CA LYS A 70 -3.24 -20.05 12.46
C LYS A 70 -2.11 -19.07 12.11
N THR A 71 -1.85 -18.86 10.83
CA THR A 71 -0.82 -17.93 10.36
C THR A 71 -1.13 -16.49 10.73
N ILE A 72 -2.39 -16.05 10.61
CA ILE A 72 -2.81 -14.71 11.02
C ILE A 72 -2.62 -14.52 12.53
N ILE A 73 -2.98 -15.52 13.36
CA ILE A 73 -2.79 -15.46 14.82
C ILE A 73 -1.30 -15.32 15.16
N ILE A 74 -0.42 -16.13 14.56
CA ILE A 74 1.02 -16.05 14.79
C ILE A 74 1.54 -14.64 14.43
N GLY A 75 1.16 -14.12 13.27
CA GLY A 75 1.58 -12.78 12.84
C GLY A 75 1.06 -11.66 13.75
N LEU A 76 -0.17 -11.76 14.23
CA LEU A 76 -0.74 -10.78 15.18
C LEU A 76 -0.06 -10.87 16.56
N ILE A 77 0.32 -12.05 17.03
CA ILE A 77 1.09 -12.21 18.27
C ILE A 77 2.46 -11.56 18.11
N ILE A 78 3.17 -11.82 17.01
CA ILE A 78 4.49 -11.21 16.76
C ILE A 78 4.35 -9.68 16.70
N PHE A 79 3.31 -9.17 16.02
CA PHE A 79 3.02 -7.75 15.93
C PHE A 79 2.69 -7.13 17.29
N ALA A 80 1.90 -7.82 18.13
CA ALA A 80 1.57 -7.38 19.47
C ALA A 80 2.81 -7.33 20.38
N LEU A 81 3.65 -8.39 20.35
CA LEU A 81 4.91 -8.44 21.12
C LEU A 81 5.86 -7.32 20.68
N GLY A 82 6.03 -7.12 19.36
CA GLY A 82 6.84 -6.02 18.83
C GLY A 82 6.33 -4.65 19.29
N SER A 83 5.02 -4.45 19.29
CA SER A 83 4.39 -3.23 19.77
C SER A 83 4.62 -3.05 21.28
N PHE A 84 4.45 -4.10 22.06
CA PHE A 84 4.68 -4.06 23.52
C PHE A 84 6.13 -3.72 23.85
N ILE A 85 7.10 -4.34 23.17
CA ILE A 85 8.54 -4.06 23.34
C ILE A 85 8.84 -2.59 22.95
N ALA A 86 8.28 -2.09 21.84
CA ALA A 86 8.43 -0.70 21.45
C ALA A 86 7.84 0.28 22.49
N GLY A 87 6.75 -0.10 23.15
CA GLY A 87 6.14 0.67 24.24
C GLY A 87 6.99 0.73 25.50
N MET A 88 7.78 -0.32 25.77
CA MET A 88 8.71 -0.37 26.89
C MET A 88 10.08 0.25 26.59
N ALA A 89 10.32 0.69 25.35
CA ALA A 89 11.64 1.13 24.92
C ALA A 89 12.12 2.35 25.72
N THR A 90 13.30 2.20 26.31
CA THR A 90 14.04 3.26 27.02
C THR A 90 15.20 3.84 26.21
N ASP A 91 15.59 3.15 25.14
CA ASP A 91 16.63 3.54 24.20
C ASP A 91 16.23 3.23 22.75
N ILE A 92 17.02 3.78 21.82
CA ILE A 92 16.76 3.70 20.40
C ILE A 92 16.84 2.27 19.84
N TYR A 93 17.69 1.41 20.41
CA TYR A 93 17.89 0.04 19.93
C TYR A 93 16.73 -0.86 20.32
N MET A 94 16.21 -0.72 21.53
CA MET A 94 15.02 -1.44 21.98
C MET A 94 13.79 -1.04 21.15
N LEU A 95 13.65 0.26 20.82
CA LEU A 95 12.61 0.75 19.92
C LEU A 95 12.75 0.13 18.53
N LEU A 96 13.97 0.04 17.99
CA LEU A 96 14.24 -0.59 16.71
C LEU A 96 13.84 -2.08 16.70
N ILE A 97 14.21 -2.84 17.72
CA ILE A 97 13.81 -4.25 17.85
C ILE A 97 12.29 -4.38 17.83
N GLY A 98 11.58 -3.54 18.60
CA GLY A 98 10.12 -3.52 18.58
C GLY A 98 9.54 -3.25 17.19
N ARG A 99 10.11 -2.28 16.46
CA ARG A 99 9.68 -1.94 15.07
C ARG A 99 9.96 -3.08 14.08
N LEU A 100 11.12 -3.73 14.16
CA LEU A 100 11.45 -4.89 13.32
C LEU A 100 10.49 -6.05 13.59
N LEU A 101 10.15 -6.33 14.85
CA LEU A 101 9.17 -7.36 15.20
C LEU A 101 7.75 -7.00 14.72
N GLN A 102 7.34 -5.72 14.82
CA GLN A 102 6.06 -5.29 14.24
C GLN A 102 5.96 -5.62 12.75
N GLY A 103 7.02 -5.37 11.99
CA GLY A 103 7.06 -5.72 10.56
C GLY A 103 7.06 -7.23 10.31
N ALA A 104 7.77 -8.00 11.13
CA ALA A 104 7.85 -9.46 10.99
C ALA A 104 6.50 -10.17 11.10
N GLY A 105 5.51 -9.56 11.78
CA GLY A 105 4.12 -10.03 11.77
C GLY A 105 3.38 -9.76 10.45
N ALA A 106 3.90 -10.22 9.32
CA ALA A 106 3.51 -9.85 7.96
C ALA A 106 2.23 -10.56 7.47
N ILE A 107 1.07 -10.28 8.06
CA ILE A 107 -0.21 -10.93 7.74
C ILE A 107 -0.93 -10.37 6.51
N GLY A 108 -0.42 -9.31 5.89
CA GLY A 108 -1.13 -8.63 4.79
C GLY A 108 -1.45 -9.56 3.61
N SER A 109 -0.47 -10.32 3.12
CA SER A 109 -0.66 -11.30 2.05
C SER A 109 -1.61 -12.43 2.45
N VAL A 110 -1.58 -12.86 3.72
CA VAL A 110 -2.44 -13.93 4.23
C VAL A 110 -3.89 -13.48 4.29
N ILE A 111 -4.16 -12.24 4.74
CA ILE A 111 -5.53 -11.69 4.76
C ILE A 111 -6.05 -11.50 3.34
N THR A 112 -5.23 -10.97 2.42
CA THR A 112 -5.60 -10.83 1.00
C THR A 112 -5.96 -12.19 0.39
N ALA A 113 -5.15 -13.22 0.63
CA ALA A 113 -5.44 -14.58 0.19
C ALA A 113 -6.74 -15.13 0.84
N THR A 114 -6.93 -14.90 2.14
CA THR A 114 -8.14 -15.34 2.85
C THR A 114 -9.40 -14.68 2.29
N ILE A 115 -9.34 -13.38 1.96
CA ILE A 115 -10.46 -12.67 1.30
C ILE A 115 -10.74 -13.31 -0.06
N SER A 116 -9.70 -13.61 -0.85
CA SER A 116 -9.85 -14.27 -2.15
C SER A 116 -10.44 -15.68 -2.05
N ASP A 117 -10.17 -16.39 -0.95
CA ASP A 117 -10.68 -17.74 -0.70
C ASP A 117 -12.19 -17.76 -0.30
N VAL A 118 -12.71 -16.63 0.24
CA VAL A 118 -14.11 -16.57 0.75
C VAL A 118 -15.08 -15.83 -0.17
N VAL A 119 -14.58 -15.16 -1.23
CA VAL A 119 -15.39 -14.45 -2.22
C VAL A 119 -15.29 -15.09 -3.60
N LYS A 120 -16.35 -14.98 -4.41
CA LYS A 120 -16.33 -15.41 -5.81
C LYS A 120 -15.33 -14.56 -6.61
N GLU A 121 -14.80 -15.13 -7.69
CA GLU A 121 -13.79 -14.48 -8.52
C GLU A 121 -14.27 -13.14 -9.09
N GLU A 122 -15.52 -13.07 -9.53
CA GLU A 122 -16.19 -11.85 -10.00
C GLU A 122 -16.21 -10.72 -8.95
N GLU A 123 -16.33 -11.08 -7.67
CA GLU A 123 -16.41 -10.15 -6.55
C GLU A 123 -15.03 -9.75 -5.97
N ARG A 124 -13.95 -10.46 -6.34
CA ARG A 124 -12.60 -10.26 -5.77
C ARG A 124 -12.12 -8.83 -5.93
N SER A 125 -12.25 -8.25 -7.12
CA SER A 125 -11.83 -6.87 -7.38
C SER A 125 -12.54 -5.87 -6.47
N LYS A 126 -13.85 -6.06 -6.24
CA LYS A 126 -14.64 -5.22 -5.34
C LYS A 126 -14.25 -5.42 -3.88
N ALA A 127 -13.98 -6.67 -3.47
CA ALA A 127 -13.52 -6.98 -2.12
C ALA A 127 -12.17 -6.35 -1.81
N MET A 128 -11.21 -6.38 -2.76
CA MET A 128 -9.91 -5.74 -2.64
C MET A 128 -10.01 -4.21 -2.60
N ALA A 129 -10.92 -3.61 -3.36
CA ALA A 129 -11.18 -2.17 -3.31
C ALA A 129 -11.73 -1.75 -1.93
N ILE A 130 -12.63 -2.52 -1.34
CA ILE A 130 -13.15 -2.28 0.02
C ILE A 130 -12.02 -2.39 1.05
N MET A 131 -11.16 -3.40 0.93
CA MET A 131 -9.98 -3.56 1.80
C MET A 131 -9.04 -2.35 1.68
N GLY A 132 -8.71 -1.92 0.47
CA GLY A 132 -7.87 -0.75 0.23
C GLY A 132 -8.47 0.54 0.81
N GLY A 133 -9.78 0.75 0.61
CA GLY A 133 -10.50 1.87 1.22
C GLY A 133 -10.49 1.86 2.75
N SER A 134 -10.63 0.67 3.35
CA SER A 134 -10.55 0.50 4.81
C SER A 134 -9.15 0.83 5.35
N ILE A 135 -8.09 0.43 4.64
CA ILE A 135 -6.70 0.77 4.99
C ILE A 135 -6.46 2.28 4.85
N GLY A 136 -6.96 2.90 3.78
CA GLY A 136 -6.88 4.35 3.58
C GLY A 136 -7.59 5.14 4.70
N MET A 137 -8.77 4.68 5.13
CA MET A 137 -9.48 5.28 6.26
C MET A 137 -8.70 5.11 7.57
N ALA A 138 -8.12 3.93 7.82
CA ALA A 138 -7.27 3.69 8.98
C ALA A 138 -6.04 4.62 8.99
N PHE A 139 -5.42 4.86 7.83
CA PHE A 139 -4.33 5.83 7.68
C PHE A 139 -4.78 7.24 8.04
N ALA A 140 -5.90 7.72 7.48
CA ALA A 140 -6.40 9.06 7.74
C ALA A 140 -6.73 9.29 9.22
N LEU A 141 -7.42 8.33 9.85
CA LEU A 141 -7.75 8.41 11.28
C LEU A 141 -6.49 8.39 12.15
N SER A 142 -5.48 7.60 11.79
CA SER A 142 -4.24 7.47 12.57
C SER A 142 -3.44 8.79 12.60
N MET A 143 -3.44 9.55 11.51
CA MET A 143 -2.71 10.83 11.41
C MET A 143 -3.25 11.88 12.39
N VAL A 144 -4.53 11.80 12.73
CA VAL A 144 -5.17 12.70 13.70
C VAL A 144 -5.10 12.13 15.12
N ALA A 145 -5.42 10.84 15.26
CA ALA A 145 -5.47 10.19 16.57
C ALA A 145 -4.08 10.08 17.23
N GLY A 146 -3.02 9.86 16.43
CA GLY A 146 -1.67 9.69 16.94
C GLY A 146 -1.16 10.87 17.79
N PRO A 147 -1.07 12.08 17.23
CA PRO A 147 -0.65 13.26 18.00
C PRO A 147 -1.55 13.54 19.20
N VAL A 148 -2.87 13.39 19.05
CA VAL A 148 -3.83 13.65 20.13
C VAL A 148 -3.61 12.67 21.30
N ILE A 149 -3.56 11.37 21.04
CA ILE A 149 -3.36 10.37 22.10
C ILE A 149 -1.96 10.53 22.72
N ALA A 150 -0.92 10.75 21.90
CA ALA A 150 0.43 10.95 22.38
C ALA A 150 0.57 12.17 23.30
N SER A 151 -0.21 13.23 23.04
CA SER A 151 -0.17 14.45 23.87
C SER A 151 -0.72 14.26 25.27
N TYR A 152 -1.74 13.40 25.44
CA TYR A 152 -2.36 13.12 26.75
C TYR A 152 -1.67 12.00 27.52
N PHE A 153 -1.19 10.96 26.83
CA PHE A 153 -0.74 9.71 27.43
C PHE A 153 0.72 9.36 27.11
N GLY A 154 1.40 10.20 26.30
CA GLY A 154 2.75 9.93 25.84
C GLY A 154 2.81 8.97 24.65
N VAL A 155 3.94 8.96 23.93
CA VAL A 155 4.12 8.13 22.71
C VAL A 155 4.16 6.64 23.04
N ASN A 156 4.67 6.26 24.21
CA ASN A 156 4.71 4.86 24.67
C ASN A 156 3.31 4.24 24.71
N SER A 157 2.30 5.02 25.12
CA SER A 157 0.92 4.56 25.19
C SER A 157 0.36 4.16 23.84
N LEU A 158 0.79 4.80 22.76
CA LEU A 158 0.40 4.41 21.40
C LEU A 158 0.81 2.97 21.10
N PHE A 159 2.03 2.60 21.47
CA PHE A 159 2.52 1.24 21.23
C PHE A 159 1.79 0.19 22.09
N TYR A 160 1.46 0.50 23.34
CA TYR A 160 0.64 -0.38 24.18
C TYR A 160 -0.78 -0.51 23.62
N PHE A 161 -1.37 0.60 23.15
CA PHE A 161 -2.67 0.59 22.48
C PHE A 161 -2.66 -0.26 21.20
N VAL A 162 -1.60 -0.14 20.39
CA VAL A 162 -1.41 -0.97 19.19
C VAL A 162 -1.30 -2.45 19.55
N SER A 163 -0.57 -2.79 20.62
CA SER A 163 -0.49 -4.16 21.12
C SER A 163 -1.87 -4.70 21.51
N PHE A 164 -2.67 -3.89 22.21
CA PHE A 164 -4.05 -4.24 22.56
C PHE A 164 -4.92 -4.45 21.31
N LEU A 165 -4.85 -3.56 20.30
CA LEU A 165 -5.60 -3.71 19.05
C LEU A 165 -5.24 -4.99 18.29
N ALA A 166 -3.96 -5.41 18.34
CA ALA A 166 -3.52 -6.66 17.73
C ALA A 166 -4.13 -7.88 18.44
N LEU A 167 -4.14 -7.90 19.77
CA LEU A 167 -4.79 -8.95 20.56
C LEU A 167 -6.32 -8.95 20.36
N PHE A 168 -6.93 -7.79 20.29
CA PHE A 168 -8.35 -7.65 19.95
C PHE A 168 -8.67 -8.17 18.55
N SER A 169 -7.75 -7.98 17.59
CA SER A 169 -7.88 -8.54 16.24
C SER A 169 -7.86 -10.08 16.24
N ILE A 170 -7.11 -10.71 17.16
CA ILE A 170 -7.16 -12.18 17.36
C ILE A 170 -8.55 -12.62 17.83
N PHE A 171 -9.14 -11.89 18.77
CA PHE A 171 -10.51 -12.16 19.22
C PHE A 171 -11.52 -12.07 18.06
N ILE A 172 -11.44 -11.00 17.23
CA ILE A 172 -12.29 -10.86 16.03
C ILE A 172 -12.10 -12.05 15.09
N LEU A 173 -10.85 -12.47 14.85
CA LEU A 173 -10.52 -13.58 13.96
C LEU A 173 -11.13 -14.90 14.42
N ILE A 174 -11.00 -15.21 15.72
CA ILE A 174 -11.50 -16.47 16.29
C ILE A 174 -13.03 -16.51 16.25
N LYS A 175 -13.69 -15.42 16.64
CA LYS A 175 -15.15 -15.36 16.82
C LYS A 175 -15.91 -15.18 15.51
N PHE A 176 -15.43 -14.35 14.60
CA PHE A 176 -16.23 -13.89 13.45
C PHE A 176 -15.74 -14.38 12.08
N VAL A 177 -14.51 -14.90 11.96
CA VAL A 177 -14.02 -15.43 10.70
C VAL A 177 -14.22 -16.95 10.67
N PRO A 178 -15.01 -17.50 9.75
CA PRO A 178 -15.11 -18.95 9.57
C PRO A 178 -13.79 -19.52 9.04
N ASN A 179 -13.56 -20.83 9.18
CA ASN A 179 -12.41 -21.46 8.56
C ASN A 179 -12.61 -21.41 7.03
N PRO A 180 -11.73 -20.74 6.27
CA PRO A 180 -11.88 -20.73 4.82
C PRO A 180 -11.67 -22.14 4.26
N PRO A 181 -12.43 -22.53 3.22
CA PRO A 181 -12.20 -23.78 2.54
C PRO A 181 -10.80 -23.78 1.93
N LYS A 182 -10.14 -24.95 1.89
CA LYS A 182 -8.87 -25.10 1.16
C LYS A 182 -9.21 -25.16 -0.34
N ILE A 183 -9.21 -24.03 -1.02
CA ILE A 183 -9.44 -23.96 -2.45
C ILE A 183 -8.08 -24.15 -3.14
N LYS A 184 -7.97 -25.18 -3.96
CA LYS A 184 -6.88 -25.33 -4.93
C LYS A 184 -7.37 -24.73 -6.24
N HIS A 185 -6.88 -23.54 -6.57
CA HIS A 185 -7.12 -22.97 -7.89
C HIS A 185 -6.25 -23.71 -8.92
N THR A 186 -6.87 -24.48 -9.79
CA THR A 186 -6.20 -25.10 -10.92
C THR A 186 -6.47 -24.21 -12.14
N TYR A 187 -5.41 -23.64 -12.70
CA TYR A 187 -5.48 -22.82 -13.91
C TYR A 187 -4.86 -23.59 -15.07
N THR A 188 -5.56 -23.66 -16.18
CA THR A 188 -5.17 -24.49 -17.34
C THR A 188 -4.18 -23.80 -18.26
N GLN A 189 -3.91 -22.50 -18.10
CA GLN A 189 -3.02 -21.77 -18.99
C GLN A 189 -1.59 -21.69 -18.45
N THR A 190 -0.62 -21.94 -19.34
CA THR A 190 0.80 -22.11 -19.02
C THR A 190 1.65 -20.84 -19.12
N ASP A 191 1.19 -19.79 -19.79
CA ASP A 191 1.96 -18.57 -20.00
C ASP A 191 1.95 -17.67 -18.78
N ARG A 192 3.00 -17.77 -17.96
CA ARG A 192 3.20 -16.88 -16.82
C ARG A 192 3.90 -15.59 -17.24
N LEU A 193 3.30 -14.44 -16.89
CA LEU A 193 3.97 -13.17 -16.98
C LEU A 193 5.13 -13.14 -15.96
N ASN A 194 6.33 -12.87 -16.43
CA ASN A 194 7.44 -12.65 -15.51
C ASN A 194 7.39 -11.19 -15.03
N ALA A 195 6.81 -10.99 -13.83
CA ALA A 195 6.64 -9.66 -13.25
C ALA A 195 7.95 -8.88 -13.04
N PHE A 196 9.09 -9.56 -13.01
CA PHE A 196 10.42 -8.94 -12.93
C PHE A 196 11.00 -8.57 -14.30
N LYS A 197 10.40 -9.02 -15.41
CA LYS A 197 10.87 -8.72 -16.79
C LYS A 197 9.92 -7.80 -17.55
N ASP A 198 8.67 -7.68 -17.13
CA ASP A 198 7.72 -6.77 -17.78
C ASP A 198 8.11 -5.32 -17.51
N ARG A 199 8.32 -4.57 -18.60
CA ARG A 199 8.80 -3.17 -18.53
C ARG A 199 7.83 -2.25 -17.80
N ASN A 200 6.54 -2.42 -17.97
CA ASN A 200 5.53 -1.57 -17.32
C ASN A 200 5.44 -1.88 -15.83
N LEU A 201 5.51 -3.18 -15.45
CA LEU A 201 5.53 -3.59 -14.04
C LEU A 201 6.79 -3.13 -13.31
N ILE A 202 7.98 -3.21 -13.96
CA ILE A 202 9.23 -2.66 -13.40
C ILE A 202 9.09 -1.16 -13.13
N ARG A 203 8.58 -0.39 -14.09
CA ARG A 203 8.36 1.06 -13.96
C ARG A 203 7.39 1.37 -12.82
N MET A 204 6.33 0.58 -12.68
CA MET A 204 5.37 0.73 -11.58
C MET A 204 5.98 0.37 -10.22
N ASN A 205 6.82 -0.67 -10.17
CA ASN A 205 7.54 -1.03 -8.96
C ASN A 205 8.50 0.09 -8.51
N ILE A 206 9.28 0.67 -9.44
CA ILE A 206 10.13 1.83 -9.18
C ILE A 206 9.29 3.03 -8.71
N THR A 207 8.17 3.30 -9.38
CA THR A 207 7.23 4.35 -8.99
C THR A 207 6.78 4.17 -7.55
N ASN A 208 6.42 2.95 -7.13
CA ASN A 208 6.00 2.67 -5.77
C ASN A 208 7.13 2.85 -4.74
N VAL A 209 8.37 2.46 -5.10
CA VAL A 209 9.55 2.74 -4.27
C VAL A 209 9.69 4.24 -4.00
N LEU A 210 9.58 5.06 -5.04
CA LEU A 210 9.75 6.51 -4.92
C LEU A 210 8.61 7.17 -4.14
N VAL A 211 7.36 6.80 -4.43
CA VAL A 211 6.18 7.32 -3.69
C VAL A 211 6.28 7.00 -2.21
N LYS A 212 6.54 5.73 -1.87
CA LYS A 212 6.61 5.30 -0.46
C LYS A 212 7.87 5.81 0.24
N GLY A 213 8.98 5.94 -0.50
CA GLY A 213 10.21 6.53 0.03
C GLY A 213 10.04 8.01 0.39
N LEU A 214 9.51 8.80 -0.54
CA LEU A 214 9.23 10.22 -0.29
C LEU A 214 8.18 10.40 0.82
N MET A 215 7.13 9.56 0.86
CA MET A 215 6.17 9.58 1.96
C MET A 215 6.85 9.37 3.31
N THR A 216 7.71 8.36 3.42
CA THR A 216 8.39 8.04 4.69
C THR A 216 9.33 9.17 5.11
N PHE A 217 10.06 9.75 4.16
CA PHE A 217 10.90 10.91 4.41
C PHE A 217 10.08 12.11 4.89
N ALA A 218 8.92 12.40 4.29
CA ALA A 218 8.03 13.47 4.75
C ALA A 218 7.58 13.25 6.20
N PHE A 219 7.14 12.03 6.56
CA PHE A 219 6.76 11.71 7.95
C PHE A 219 7.92 11.77 8.93
N MET A 220 9.14 11.68 8.45
CA MET A 220 10.31 11.90 9.27
C MET A 220 10.57 13.38 9.51
N ILE A 221 10.59 14.20 8.45
CA ILE A 221 11.03 15.60 8.54
C ILE A 221 9.95 16.56 9.08
N ILE A 222 8.66 16.32 8.72
CA ILE A 222 7.58 17.24 9.09
C ILE A 222 7.49 17.46 10.59
N PRO A 223 7.40 16.43 11.45
CA PRO A 223 7.32 16.64 12.90
C PRO A 223 8.61 17.25 13.47
N ILE A 224 9.78 16.86 12.96
CA ILE A 224 11.07 17.38 13.43
C ILE A 224 11.14 18.88 13.16
N ILE A 225 10.82 19.33 11.95
CA ILE A 225 10.90 20.76 11.59
C ILE A 225 9.87 21.56 12.36
N LEU A 226 8.62 21.09 12.46
CA LEU A 226 7.59 21.79 13.22
C LEU A 226 7.98 21.96 14.69
N THR A 227 8.55 20.95 15.31
CA THR A 227 8.90 21.01 16.75
C THR A 227 10.24 21.69 17.01
N LYS A 228 11.28 21.34 16.24
CA LYS A 228 12.65 21.82 16.51
C LYS A 228 12.93 23.20 15.90
N THR A 229 12.35 23.50 14.73
CA THR A 229 12.59 24.79 14.03
C THR A 229 11.52 25.82 14.36
N TYR A 230 10.24 25.42 14.36
CA TYR A 230 9.13 26.35 14.59
C TYR A 230 8.55 26.32 16.01
N GLY A 231 9.11 25.48 16.91
CA GLY A 231 8.75 25.47 18.33
C GLY A 231 7.35 24.90 18.63
N TRP A 232 6.75 24.17 17.71
CA TRP A 232 5.45 23.54 17.95
C TRP A 232 5.57 22.42 18.98
N SER A 233 4.54 22.26 19.80
CA SER A 233 4.41 21.11 20.67
C SER A 233 3.85 19.89 19.90
N MET A 234 4.14 18.67 20.36
CA MET A 234 3.64 17.46 19.72
C MET A 234 2.10 17.41 19.60
N ASN A 235 1.41 17.98 20.58
CA ASN A 235 -0.06 18.05 20.59
C ASN A 235 -0.62 19.04 19.57
N GLU A 236 0.18 19.87 18.94
CA GLU A 236 -0.25 20.79 17.88
C GLU A 236 -0.13 20.21 16.49
N LEU A 237 0.61 19.11 16.31
CA LEU A 237 0.84 18.50 15.00
C LEU A 237 -0.46 18.10 14.26
N TYR A 238 -1.52 17.79 14.97
CA TYR A 238 -2.81 17.51 14.33
C TYR A 238 -3.38 18.73 13.59
N LYS A 239 -3.01 19.96 13.98
CA LYS A 239 -3.46 21.19 13.31
C LYS A 239 -3.00 21.30 11.86
N ILE A 240 -1.88 20.63 11.53
CA ILE A 240 -1.39 20.55 10.16
C ILE A 240 -1.79 19.25 9.48
N TYR A 241 -1.71 18.11 10.17
CA TYR A 241 -2.06 16.83 9.57
C TYR A 241 -3.53 16.73 9.18
N LEU A 242 -4.46 17.22 10.03
CA LEU A 242 -5.88 17.13 9.77
C LEU A 242 -6.28 17.88 8.49
N PRO A 243 -6.01 19.20 8.31
CA PRO A 243 -6.36 19.88 7.07
C PRO A 243 -5.63 19.32 5.86
N SER A 244 -4.34 18.93 6.00
CA SER A 244 -3.58 18.33 4.92
C SER A 244 -4.17 17.01 4.44
N MET A 245 -4.62 16.16 5.37
CA MET A 245 -5.30 14.91 5.06
C MET A 245 -6.65 15.14 4.40
N VAL A 246 -7.44 16.09 4.88
CA VAL A 246 -8.75 16.41 4.27
C VAL A 246 -8.56 16.85 2.82
N VAL A 247 -7.67 17.81 2.56
CA VAL A 247 -7.37 18.28 1.20
C VAL A 247 -6.81 17.16 0.34
N GLY A 248 -5.90 16.35 0.88
CA GLY A 248 -5.32 15.19 0.19
C GLY A 248 -6.39 14.17 -0.20
N ILE A 249 -7.28 13.77 0.70
CA ILE A 249 -8.37 12.82 0.41
C ILE A 249 -9.33 13.39 -0.65
N LEU A 250 -9.68 14.68 -0.56
CA LEU A 250 -10.52 15.32 -1.55
C LEU A 250 -9.89 15.29 -2.96
N SER A 251 -8.56 15.28 -3.07
CA SER A 251 -7.86 15.17 -4.35
C SER A 251 -7.90 13.76 -4.97
N MET A 252 -8.16 12.71 -4.16
CA MET A 252 -8.22 11.32 -4.66
C MET A 252 -9.38 11.10 -5.64
N ALA A 253 -10.56 11.66 -5.35
CA ALA A 253 -11.75 11.43 -6.18
C ALA A 253 -11.60 11.97 -7.61
N PRO A 254 -11.21 13.24 -7.84
CA PRO A 254 -10.96 13.73 -9.19
C PRO A 254 -9.80 13.00 -9.88
N ALA A 255 -8.75 12.63 -9.16
CA ALA A 255 -7.64 11.84 -9.70
C ALA A 255 -8.12 10.48 -10.25
N ALA A 256 -8.87 9.73 -9.44
CA ALA A 256 -9.45 8.46 -9.85
C ALA A 256 -10.42 8.62 -11.04
N MET A 257 -11.27 9.66 -11.03
CA MET A 257 -12.19 9.92 -12.14
C MET A 257 -11.45 10.24 -13.46
N ILE A 258 -10.42 11.06 -13.43
CA ILE A 258 -9.62 11.41 -14.61
C ILE A 258 -8.86 10.17 -15.12
N ALA A 259 -8.28 9.39 -14.23
CA ALA A 259 -7.56 8.19 -14.59
C ALA A 259 -8.49 7.12 -15.17
N GLU A 260 -9.54 6.73 -14.42
CA GLU A 260 -10.38 5.58 -14.77
C GLU A 260 -11.40 5.90 -15.89
N LYS A 261 -12.13 7.02 -15.77
CA LYS A 261 -13.17 7.35 -16.76
C LYS A 261 -12.61 7.93 -18.06
N LYS A 262 -11.52 8.74 -17.98
CA LYS A 262 -10.91 9.36 -19.15
C LYS A 262 -9.68 8.62 -19.66
N GLY A 263 -9.25 7.52 -19.02
CA GLY A 263 -8.06 6.75 -19.40
C GLY A 263 -6.73 7.49 -19.24
N LYS A 264 -6.70 8.64 -18.53
CA LYS A 264 -5.55 9.53 -18.45
C LYS A 264 -4.63 9.22 -17.25
N TYR A 265 -4.31 7.95 -17.04
CA TYR A 265 -3.45 7.48 -15.93
C TYR A 265 -2.11 8.18 -15.86
N LYS A 266 -1.39 8.25 -17.01
CA LYS A 266 -0.10 8.93 -17.12
C LYS A 266 -0.16 10.39 -16.68
N ALA A 267 -1.17 11.12 -17.16
CA ALA A 267 -1.30 12.54 -16.84
C ALA A 267 -1.47 12.77 -15.34
N VAL A 268 -2.26 11.92 -14.68
CA VAL A 268 -2.47 12.04 -13.22
C VAL A 268 -1.22 11.65 -12.44
N LEU A 269 -0.48 10.60 -12.85
CA LEU A 269 0.80 10.24 -12.24
C LEU A 269 1.82 11.37 -12.39
N LEU A 270 1.96 11.94 -13.58
CA LEU A 270 2.89 13.06 -13.84
C LEU A 270 2.50 14.31 -13.04
N ALA A 271 1.20 14.63 -12.95
CA ALA A 271 0.72 15.72 -12.10
C ALA A 271 1.08 15.47 -10.62
N GLY A 272 0.86 14.23 -10.12
CA GLY A 272 1.24 13.87 -8.75
C GLY A 272 2.74 14.01 -8.49
N ILE A 273 3.59 13.60 -9.44
CA ILE A 273 5.06 13.74 -9.35
C ILE A 273 5.45 15.23 -9.32
N ALA A 274 4.88 16.03 -10.21
CA ALA A 274 5.15 17.48 -10.27
C ALA A 274 4.73 18.17 -8.95
N VAL A 275 3.54 17.85 -8.44
CA VAL A 275 3.04 18.40 -7.17
C VAL A 275 3.93 17.96 -5.99
N LEU A 276 4.42 16.72 -5.96
CA LEU A 276 5.39 16.28 -4.94
C LEU A 276 6.71 17.04 -5.03
N GLY A 277 7.25 17.24 -6.25
CA GLY A 277 8.46 18.04 -6.45
C GLY A 277 8.29 19.47 -5.95
N ILE A 278 7.16 20.12 -6.29
CA ILE A 278 6.82 21.46 -5.82
C ILE A 278 6.68 21.48 -4.29
N ALA A 279 6.02 20.48 -3.69
CA ALA A 279 5.87 20.38 -2.25
C ALA A 279 7.22 20.36 -1.53
N TYR A 280 8.14 19.51 -1.98
CA TYR A 280 9.48 19.44 -1.39
C TYR A 280 10.31 20.69 -1.63
N LEU A 281 10.13 21.39 -2.76
CA LEU A 281 10.74 22.68 -3.00
C LEU A 281 10.26 23.71 -1.98
N ILE A 282 8.95 23.81 -1.78
CA ILE A 282 8.36 24.73 -0.80
C ILE A 282 8.85 24.39 0.62
N ILE A 283 8.85 23.10 0.98
CA ILE A 283 9.35 22.63 2.29
C ILE A 283 10.83 22.99 2.49
N GLY A 284 11.67 22.74 1.49
CA GLY A 284 13.12 22.97 1.59
C GLY A 284 13.53 24.44 1.59
N MET A 285 12.72 25.30 0.98
CA MET A 285 12.96 26.76 0.93
C MET A 285 12.15 27.53 1.98
N SER A 286 11.40 26.85 2.83
CA SER A 286 10.54 27.51 3.81
C SER A 286 11.32 28.29 4.86
N SER A 287 11.06 29.57 4.93
CA SER A 287 11.59 30.48 5.99
C SER A 287 10.57 30.76 7.10
N THR A 288 9.31 30.41 6.88
CA THR A 288 8.21 30.63 7.82
C THR A 288 7.41 29.35 8.00
N TYR A 289 6.77 29.21 9.19
CA TYR A 289 5.90 28.06 9.46
C TYR A 289 4.72 27.99 8.47
N MET A 290 4.22 29.14 7.99
CA MET A 290 3.11 29.19 7.04
C MET A 290 3.52 28.59 5.68
N MET A 291 4.68 29.00 5.16
CA MET A 291 5.22 28.46 3.91
C MET A 291 5.48 26.95 4.04
N PHE A 292 6.07 26.51 5.16
CA PHE A 292 6.25 25.10 5.45
C PHE A 292 4.94 24.34 5.47
N SER A 293 3.91 24.88 6.16
CA SER A 293 2.58 24.27 6.25
C SER A 293 1.90 24.13 4.89
N ILE A 294 2.03 25.15 4.02
CA ILE A 294 1.54 25.07 2.63
C ILE A 294 2.27 23.93 1.90
N GLY A 295 3.58 23.79 2.04
CA GLY A 295 4.36 22.71 1.46
C GLY A 295 3.86 21.33 1.91
N VAL A 296 3.50 21.19 3.20
CA VAL A 296 2.93 19.95 3.74
C VAL A 296 1.56 19.63 3.12
N VAL A 297 0.67 20.62 3.00
CA VAL A 297 -0.63 20.44 2.33
C VAL A 297 -0.44 20.00 0.88
N VAL A 298 0.45 20.67 0.15
CA VAL A 298 0.77 20.34 -1.25
C VAL A 298 1.36 18.94 -1.36
N PHE A 299 2.21 18.52 -0.40
CA PHE A 299 2.72 17.15 -0.33
C PHE A 299 1.59 16.11 -0.23
N PHE A 300 0.63 16.32 0.68
CA PHE A 300 -0.51 15.39 0.82
C PHE A 300 -1.38 15.34 -0.44
N VAL A 301 -1.55 16.44 -1.14
CA VAL A 301 -2.23 16.45 -2.45
C VAL A 301 -1.45 15.59 -3.45
N GLY A 302 -0.15 15.84 -3.65
CA GLY A 302 0.68 15.10 -4.61
C GLY A 302 0.74 13.60 -4.33
N PHE A 303 0.83 13.21 -3.05
CA PHE A 303 0.81 11.82 -2.61
C PHE A 303 -0.56 11.16 -2.90
N ASN A 304 -1.66 11.81 -2.50
CA ASN A 304 -2.99 11.25 -2.64
C ASN A 304 -3.52 11.24 -4.09
N LEU A 305 -3.00 12.08 -5.00
CA LEU A 305 -3.28 11.98 -6.44
C LEU A 305 -2.84 10.62 -7.01
N GLN A 306 -1.76 10.04 -6.49
CA GLN A 306 -1.16 8.84 -7.04
C GLN A 306 -1.69 7.56 -6.39
N GLU A 307 -1.97 7.58 -5.09
CA GLU A 307 -2.29 6.39 -4.28
C GLU A 307 -3.42 5.51 -4.86
N PRO A 308 -4.60 6.06 -5.27
CA PRO A 308 -5.67 5.24 -5.80
C PRO A 308 -5.35 4.65 -7.18
N ILE A 309 -4.44 5.27 -7.92
CA ILE A 309 -4.13 4.93 -9.30
C ILE A 309 -3.09 3.82 -9.37
N LEU A 310 -2.11 3.82 -8.47
CA LEU A 310 -0.98 2.91 -8.50
C LEU A 310 -1.41 1.44 -8.50
N GLN A 311 -2.27 1.04 -7.57
CA GLN A 311 -2.75 -0.33 -7.49
C GLN A 311 -3.66 -0.72 -8.66
N SER A 312 -4.54 0.21 -9.07
CA SER A 312 -5.40 0.01 -10.24
C SER A 312 -4.57 -0.22 -11.50
N LEU A 313 -3.57 0.62 -11.74
CA LEU A 313 -2.73 0.54 -12.93
C LEU A 313 -1.90 -0.75 -12.97
N VAL A 314 -1.32 -1.15 -11.84
CA VAL A 314 -0.58 -2.42 -11.72
C VAL A 314 -1.48 -3.63 -12.03
N THR A 315 -2.73 -3.64 -11.55
CA THR A 315 -3.67 -4.73 -11.84
C THR A 315 -4.10 -4.77 -13.31
N LYS A 316 -4.06 -3.63 -14.02
CA LYS A 316 -4.34 -3.58 -15.46
C LYS A 316 -3.21 -4.16 -16.30
N TYR A 317 -1.95 -3.97 -15.90
CA TYR A 317 -0.80 -4.60 -16.56
C TYR A 317 -0.68 -6.09 -16.22
N ALA A 318 -1.14 -6.52 -15.04
CA ALA A 318 -1.08 -7.90 -14.62
C ALA A 318 -2.06 -8.80 -15.39
N LYS A 319 -1.65 -10.06 -15.63
CA LYS A 319 -2.60 -11.11 -16.04
C LYS A 319 -3.61 -11.38 -14.91
N VAL A 320 -4.84 -11.74 -15.26
CA VAL A 320 -5.93 -11.86 -14.29
C VAL A 320 -5.60 -12.86 -13.19
N HIS A 321 -5.13 -14.06 -13.56
CA HIS A 321 -4.76 -15.12 -12.61
C HIS A 321 -3.49 -14.82 -11.79
N GLN A 322 -2.67 -13.84 -12.21
CA GLN A 322 -1.41 -13.45 -11.53
C GLN A 322 -1.52 -12.14 -10.74
N ARG A 323 -2.69 -11.50 -10.69
CA ARG A 323 -2.88 -10.22 -9.99
C ARG A 323 -2.39 -10.22 -8.56
N GLY A 324 -2.66 -11.31 -7.82
CA GLY A 324 -2.22 -11.45 -6.44
C GLY A 324 -0.70 -11.48 -6.30
N GLU A 325 -0.02 -12.23 -7.17
CA GLU A 325 1.45 -12.32 -7.21
C GLU A 325 2.08 -10.96 -7.56
N VAL A 326 1.58 -10.33 -8.64
CA VAL A 326 2.07 -9.03 -9.11
C VAL A 326 1.86 -7.93 -8.06
N LEU A 327 0.68 -7.88 -7.41
CA LEU A 327 0.45 -6.95 -6.30
C LEU A 327 1.33 -7.25 -5.09
N GLY A 328 1.61 -8.52 -4.81
CA GLY A 328 2.54 -8.91 -3.75
C GLY A 328 3.95 -8.35 -4.00
N ILE A 329 4.45 -8.50 -5.23
CA ILE A 329 5.75 -7.94 -5.66
C ILE A 329 5.72 -6.42 -5.56
N PHE A 330 4.69 -5.78 -6.12
CA PHE A 330 4.52 -4.33 -6.07
C PHE A 330 4.52 -3.77 -4.64
N ASN A 331 3.79 -4.42 -3.74
CA ASN A 331 3.78 -4.02 -2.32
C ASN A 331 5.14 -4.23 -1.65
N SER A 332 5.88 -5.28 -2.01
CA SER A 332 7.23 -5.52 -1.50
C SER A 332 8.19 -4.40 -1.91
N PHE A 333 8.11 -3.92 -3.15
CA PHE A 333 8.85 -2.73 -3.59
C PHE A 333 8.41 -1.47 -2.84
N GLY A 334 7.14 -1.31 -2.52
CA GLY A 334 6.66 -0.23 -1.67
C GLY A 334 7.25 -0.26 -0.26
N TYR A 335 7.33 -1.44 0.36
CA TYR A 335 8.00 -1.61 1.67
C TYR A 335 9.49 -1.33 1.59
N PHE A 336 10.15 -1.77 0.54
CA PHE A 336 11.54 -1.41 0.29
C PHE A 336 11.72 0.11 0.17
N GLY A 337 10.83 0.77 -0.58
CA GLY A 337 10.80 2.23 -0.69
C GLY A 337 10.63 2.92 0.67
N THR A 338 9.72 2.42 1.50
CA THR A 338 9.50 2.92 2.87
C THR A 338 10.78 2.82 3.71
N PHE A 339 11.49 1.70 3.65
CA PHE A 339 12.76 1.54 4.35
C PHE A 339 13.85 2.49 3.83
N ILE A 340 14.05 2.51 2.51
CA ILE A 340 15.08 3.34 1.87
C ILE A 340 14.81 4.83 2.10
N GLY A 341 13.54 5.26 2.00
CA GLY A 341 13.16 6.66 2.25
C GLY A 341 13.46 7.12 3.67
N GLY A 342 13.25 6.25 4.66
CA GLY A 342 13.66 6.51 6.05
C GLY A 342 15.18 6.53 6.21
N PHE A 343 15.85 5.45 5.81
CA PHE A 343 17.30 5.28 5.98
C PHE A 343 18.11 6.36 5.25
N VAL A 344 17.91 6.48 3.93
CA VAL A 344 18.64 7.46 3.12
C VAL A 344 18.25 8.89 3.52
N GLY A 345 16.96 9.15 3.76
CA GLY A 345 16.47 10.44 4.21
C GLY A 345 17.10 10.86 5.55
N GLY A 346 17.20 9.93 6.51
CA GLY A 346 17.88 10.17 7.78
C GLY A 346 19.37 10.49 7.61
N MET A 347 20.06 9.66 6.82
CA MET A 347 21.49 9.88 6.51
C MET A 347 21.73 11.24 5.83
N MET A 348 20.86 11.62 4.90
CA MET A 348 20.98 12.92 4.21
C MET A 348 20.78 14.10 5.16
N LEU A 349 19.88 13.98 6.14
CA LEU A 349 19.69 15.04 7.17
C LEU A 349 20.90 15.21 8.09
N ASP A 350 21.70 14.17 8.28
CA ASP A 350 22.93 14.26 9.08
C ASP A 350 24.06 14.99 8.34
N ILE A 351 24.02 15.04 6.98
CA ILE A 351 25.14 15.56 6.16
C ILE A 351 24.80 16.76 5.27
N ALA A 352 23.51 17.04 5.06
CA ALA A 352 23.08 18.07 4.11
C ALA A 352 21.94 18.94 4.65
N SER A 353 21.85 20.17 4.14
CA SER A 353 20.73 21.05 4.44
C SER A 353 19.42 20.56 3.81
N LEU A 354 18.28 20.92 4.40
CA LEU A 354 16.97 20.59 3.86
C LEU A 354 16.78 21.13 2.43
N ALA A 355 17.31 22.32 2.15
CA ALA A 355 17.28 22.90 0.80
C ALA A 355 18.04 22.01 -0.22
N THR A 356 19.26 21.56 0.14
CA THR A 356 20.05 20.66 -0.70
C THR A 356 19.32 19.35 -0.98
N ILE A 357 18.71 18.78 0.05
CA ILE A 357 17.90 17.53 -0.07
C ILE A 357 16.71 17.77 -0.99
N SER A 358 16.04 18.92 -0.88
CA SER A 358 14.89 19.25 -1.72
C SER A 358 15.28 19.38 -3.19
N TYR A 359 16.43 19.96 -3.53
CA TYR A 359 16.93 19.98 -4.91
C TYR A 359 17.24 18.57 -5.43
N ALA A 360 17.82 17.70 -4.60
CA ALA A 360 18.05 16.31 -4.96
C ALA A 360 16.72 15.57 -5.24
N ILE A 361 15.69 15.80 -4.41
CA ILE A 361 14.35 15.24 -4.62
C ILE A 361 13.74 15.74 -5.94
N ILE A 362 13.90 17.01 -6.28
CA ILE A 362 13.44 17.54 -7.58
C ILE A 362 14.12 16.82 -8.73
N ALA A 363 15.44 16.62 -8.67
CA ALA A 363 16.16 15.87 -9.68
C ALA A 363 15.62 14.43 -9.81
N ILE A 364 15.36 13.77 -8.69
CA ILE A 364 14.71 12.45 -8.65
C ILE A 364 13.32 12.51 -9.30
N CYS A 365 12.50 13.52 -8.99
CA CYS A 365 11.17 13.68 -9.58
C CYS A 365 11.22 13.87 -11.10
N ILE A 366 12.23 14.58 -11.63
CA ILE A 366 12.41 14.76 -13.07
C ILE A 366 12.74 13.42 -13.74
N VAL A 367 13.71 12.66 -13.19
CA VAL A 367 14.06 11.32 -13.71
C VAL A 367 12.86 10.37 -13.61
N TRP A 368 12.13 10.43 -12.50
CA TRP A 368 10.91 9.64 -12.31
C TRP A 368 9.81 10.02 -13.31
N ALA A 369 9.60 11.30 -13.59
CA ALA A 369 8.64 11.75 -14.61
C ALA A 369 9.03 11.22 -16.00
N MET A 370 10.31 11.26 -16.36
CA MET A 370 10.80 10.66 -17.62
C MET A 370 10.51 9.16 -17.69
N LEU A 371 10.68 8.43 -16.59
CA LEU A 371 10.34 7.01 -16.52
C LEU A 371 8.83 6.78 -16.70
N VAL A 372 7.97 7.60 -16.08
CA VAL A 372 6.51 7.48 -16.19
C VAL A 372 5.99 7.86 -17.58
N ILE A 373 6.64 8.81 -18.27
CA ILE A 373 6.31 9.15 -19.67
C ILE A 373 6.43 7.92 -20.59
N THR A 374 7.34 7.01 -20.30
CA THR A 374 7.55 5.79 -21.10
C THR A 374 6.57 4.67 -20.80
N LEU A 375 5.69 4.79 -19.78
CA LEU A 375 4.63 3.81 -19.52
C LEU A 375 3.70 3.70 -20.74
N GLU A 376 3.31 2.50 -21.06
CA GLU A 376 2.24 2.27 -22.03
C GLU A 376 0.89 2.59 -21.44
N ASN A 377 -0.04 3.12 -22.23
CA ASN A 377 -1.42 3.24 -21.75
C ASN A 377 -1.98 1.82 -21.57
N PRO A 378 -2.57 1.49 -20.40
CA PRO A 378 -3.23 0.23 -20.27
C PRO A 378 -4.42 0.21 -21.24
N ALA A 379 -4.55 -0.88 -21.99
CA ALA A 379 -5.71 -1.07 -22.84
C ALA A 379 -6.99 -0.96 -21.98
N LYS A 380 -8.06 -0.43 -22.55
CA LYS A 380 -9.38 -0.40 -21.93
C LYS A 380 -9.93 -1.83 -21.91
N THR A 381 -9.51 -2.60 -20.91
CA THR A 381 -9.84 -4.01 -20.79
C THR A 381 -11.01 -4.23 -19.84
N LYS A 382 -11.91 -5.12 -20.24
CA LYS A 382 -12.92 -5.75 -19.38
C LYS A 382 -12.67 -7.24 -19.25
N ILE A 383 -13.36 -7.87 -18.33
CA ILE A 383 -13.32 -9.31 -18.09
C ILE A 383 -14.73 -9.83 -18.24
N ALA A 384 -14.90 -10.82 -19.12
CA ALA A 384 -16.11 -11.64 -19.23
C ALA A 384 -15.96 -12.88 -18.36
N TYR A 385 -17.01 -13.25 -17.64
CA TYR A 385 -17.13 -14.44 -16.82
C TYR A 385 -18.22 -15.30 -17.40
N ILE A 386 -17.86 -16.39 -18.10
CA ILE A 386 -18.78 -17.24 -18.83
C ILE A 386 -18.81 -18.59 -18.11
N HIS A 387 -20.02 -19.12 -17.81
CA HIS A 387 -20.14 -20.43 -17.20
C HIS A 387 -19.69 -21.54 -18.17
N LEU A 388 -18.90 -22.49 -17.70
CA LEU A 388 -18.37 -23.58 -18.53
C LEU A 388 -19.49 -24.44 -19.13
N ASP A 389 -20.62 -24.54 -18.42
CA ASP A 389 -21.80 -25.30 -18.92
C ASP A 389 -22.39 -24.69 -20.21
N ASP A 390 -22.22 -23.39 -20.41
CA ASP A 390 -22.68 -22.63 -21.57
C ASP A 390 -21.65 -22.62 -22.71
N THR A 391 -20.45 -23.18 -22.50
CA THR A 391 -19.34 -23.10 -23.45
C THR A 391 -19.07 -24.48 -24.12
N ASP A 392 -18.50 -24.41 -25.31
CA ASP A 392 -17.91 -25.56 -26.00
C ASP A 392 -16.40 -25.56 -25.74
N HIS A 393 -15.92 -26.52 -24.95
CA HIS A 393 -14.50 -26.63 -24.59
C HIS A 393 -13.55 -26.73 -25.81
N SER A 394 -14.03 -27.28 -26.95
CA SER A 394 -13.24 -27.41 -28.16
C SER A 394 -12.92 -26.03 -28.79
N LYS A 395 -13.82 -25.07 -28.58
CA LYS A 395 -13.70 -23.69 -29.12
C LYS A 395 -12.87 -22.73 -28.26
N HIS A 396 -12.49 -23.08 -27.03
CA HIS A 396 -11.74 -22.18 -26.19
C HIS A 396 -10.40 -21.70 -26.81
N ASN A 397 -9.77 -22.57 -27.61
CA ASN A 397 -8.54 -22.22 -28.32
C ASN A 397 -8.76 -21.20 -29.45
N GLU A 398 -9.97 -21.05 -29.96
CA GLU A 398 -10.32 -20.08 -31.00
C GLU A 398 -10.24 -18.63 -30.42
N LEU A 399 -10.33 -18.46 -29.10
CA LEU A 399 -10.14 -17.17 -28.45
C LEU A 399 -8.78 -16.55 -28.74
N HIS A 400 -7.74 -17.34 -29.03
CA HIS A 400 -6.44 -16.84 -29.47
C HIS A 400 -6.48 -16.08 -30.79
N SER A 401 -7.44 -16.44 -31.67
CA SER A 401 -7.62 -15.81 -32.98
C SER A 401 -8.55 -14.59 -32.93
N VAL A 402 -9.27 -14.38 -31.84
CA VAL A 402 -10.19 -13.25 -31.69
C VAL A 402 -9.41 -11.96 -31.49
N THR A 403 -9.56 -11.05 -32.46
CA THR A 403 -8.95 -9.73 -32.37
C THR A 403 -9.51 -8.98 -31.13
N GLY A 404 -8.62 -8.55 -30.23
CA GLY A 404 -9.02 -7.90 -28.99
C GLY A 404 -9.06 -8.81 -27.76
N CYS A 405 -9.01 -10.14 -27.91
CA CYS A 405 -8.80 -11.05 -26.80
C CYS A 405 -7.34 -10.95 -26.33
N LYS A 406 -7.12 -10.59 -25.07
CA LYS A 406 -5.78 -10.41 -24.48
C LYS A 406 -5.33 -11.65 -23.70
N GLU A 407 -6.26 -12.30 -23.03
CA GLU A 407 -5.99 -13.44 -22.15
C GLU A 407 -7.30 -14.19 -21.89
N TRP A 408 -7.21 -15.50 -21.81
CA TRP A 408 -8.29 -16.33 -21.28
C TRP A 408 -7.73 -17.48 -20.45
N TYR A 409 -8.52 -18.00 -19.52
CA TYR A 409 -8.22 -19.19 -18.74
C TYR A 409 -9.49 -19.78 -18.15
N VAL A 410 -9.41 -21.05 -17.75
CA VAL A 410 -10.50 -21.78 -17.10
C VAL A 410 -10.25 -21.82 -15.59
N ASN A 411 -11.27 -21.51 -14.82
CA ASN A 411 -11.31 -21.70 -13.37
C ASN A 411 -12.22 -22.90 -13.09
N ASP A 412 -11.62 -24.09 -12.95
CA ASP A 412 -12.34 -25.35 -12.70
C ASP A 412 -13.08 -25.35 -11.37
N THR A 413 -12.61 -24.58 -10.38
CA THR A 413 -13.22 -24.52 -9.04
C THR A 413 -14.56 -23.80 -9.04
N GLU A 414 -14.68 -22.75 -9.84
CA GLU A 414 -15.91 -21.94 -9.96
C GLU A 414 -16.70 -22.24 -11.24
N HIS A 415 -16.23 -23.21 -12.05
CA HIS A 415 -16.81 -23.57 -13.36
C HIS A 415 -16.99 -22.38 -14.31
N LEU A 416 -15.94 -21.55 -14.41
CA LEU A 416 -15.93 -20.30 -15.21
C LEU A 416 -14.83 -20.33 -16.26
N LEU A 417 -15.17 -19.92 -17.48
CA LEU A 417 -14.24 -19.44 -18.49
C LEU A 417 -14.10 -17.91 -18.30
N ILE A 418 -12.89 -17.44 -18.09
CA ILE A 418 -12.59 -16.05 -17.82
C ILE A 418 -11.80 -15.50 -19.00
N VAL A 419 -12.33 -14.44 -19.62
CA VAL A 419 -11.75 -13.83 -20.82
C VAL A 419 -11.51 -12.34 -20.57
N LYS A 420 -10.24 -11.89 -20.70
CA LYS A 420 -9.86 -10.47 -20.65
C LYS A 420 -9.75 -9.95 -22.09
N TYR A 421 -10.52 -8.93 -22.40
CA TYR A 421 -10.60 -8.37 -23.75
C TYR A 421 -10.50 -6.85 -23.78
N ASP A 422 -10.13 -6.31 -24.95
CA ASP A 422 -10.01 -4.87 -25.21
C ASP A 422 -11.35 -4.34 -25.71
N THR A 423 -11.96 -3.45 -24.93
CA THR A 423 -13.28 -2.88 -25.24
C THR A 423 -13.27 -1.87 -26.41
N GLU A 424 -12.11 -1.46 -26.92
CA GLU A 424 -12.00 -0.63 -28.12
C GLU A 424 -12.01 -1.49 -29.40
N VAL A 425 -11.79 -2.80 -29.27
CA VAL A 425 -11.63 -3.73 -30.41
C VAL A 425 -12.76 -4.75 -30.48
N THR A 426 -13.26 -5.23 -29.33
CA THR A 426 -14.31 -6.25 -29.26
C THR A 426 -15.22 -6.04 -28.05
N ASP A 427 -16.35 -6.73 -28.04
CA ASP A 427 -17.32 -6.70 -26.94
C ASP A 427 -17.53 -8.09 -26.34
N GLU A 428 -18.23 -8.13 -25.22
CA GLU A 428 -18.52 -9.36 -24.49
C GLU A 428 -19.40 -10.33 -25.28
N GLU A 429 -20.33 -9.78 -26.05
CA GLU A 429 -21.25 -10.58 -26.87
C GLU A 429 -20.52 -11.32 -27.99
N SER A 430 -19.58 -10.63 -28.67
CA SER A 430 -18.73 -11.22 -29.70
C SER A 430 -17.88 -12.36 -29.15
N ILE A 431 -17.29 -12.17 -27.94
CA ILE A 431 -16.48 -13.20 -27.28
C ILE A 431 -17.35 -14.39 -26.89
N THR A 432 -18.52 -14.15 -26.31
CA THR A 432 -19.42 -15.18 -25.85
C THR A 432 -19.90 -16.03 -27.03
N LYS A 433 -20.24 -15.42 -28.17
CA LYS A 433 -20.64 -16.14 -29.40
C LYS A 433 -19.57 -17.09 -29.91
N VAL A 434 -18.31 -16.80 -29.76
CA VAL A 434 -17.22 -17.68 -30.21
C VAL A 434 -17.14 -18.95 -29.39
N VAL A 435 -17.43 -18.89 -28.10
CA VAL A 435 -17.23 -19.99 -27.15
C VAL A 435 -18.51 -20.71 -26.75
N THR A 436 -19.69 -20.14 -27.05
CA THR A 436 -20.96 -20.80 -26.74
C THR A 436 -21.25 -21.96 -27.70
N LYS A 437 -22.09 -22.89 -27.21
CA LYS A 437 -22.55 -24.10 -27.93
C LYS A 437 -23.39 -23.78 -29.16
#